data_b82ca69eeb16ece50b9995a22fac2e2c
#
_entry.id   b82ca69eeb16ece50b9995a22fac2e2c
#
_cell.length_a   1.000
_cell.length_b   1.000
_cell.length_c   1.000
_cell.angle_alpha   90.00
_cell.angle_beta   90.00
_cell.angle_gamma   90.00
#
_symmetry.space_group_name_H-M   'P 1'
#
loop_
_entity.id
_entity.type
_entity.pdbx_description
1 polymer ?
#
loop_
_entity_poly.entity_id
_entity_poly.type
_entity_poly.pdbx_seq_one_letter_code
_entity_poly.pdbx_strand_id
1 'polypeptide(L)'
;MLESMVPVARADQSKPIKRFVCLSNNYGIYREAFFPEADDVGAGYEIPETLKPLEAHRNDFTVFSNLDHGNTIGHQGVPVLLSGVRPHLASYYQEGNISVDQKIAEYEGANTRFPSMTVRVNESNLVSFTRTGVQVPDIDLRGMFRALFIEDPAEKKATAVEKLKRQNSILDVVMEKAKVVEKDLSKRDQRKFAEYLEAVRSLEKKLELQEPWLDRPKPKTDVSEPQQGKGTEADLRAMVELMALAIQTDSTRAITLSSGFVNGDFGLSGGYHGFSHHGNRADHIDALKKIENNIMRQMAHLIELLKSQEDMINGGTLLDHTTVMFGCGMATGPHSTKNLPLVVAGGGFKHGEHKVYPDPESAHRIPAANLLLSILQNHGVEADRFGTSSGTLADFEWKQA
;
A
#
# COMPACT_ATOMS: atom_id res chain seq x y z
N MET A 1 25.20 -3.53 -13.05
CA MET A 1 24.51 -2.42 -13.75
C MET A 1 23.10 -2.89 -14.05
N LEU A 2 22.07 -2.24 -13.51
CA LEU A 2 20.68 -2.51 -13.88
C LEU A 2 20.43 -1.86 -15.23
N GLU A 3 20.17 -2.65 -16.28
CA GLU A 3 19.64 -2.09 -17.51
C GLU A 3 18.18 -1.70 -17.25
N SER A 4 17.92 -0.39 -17.21
CA SER A 4 16.57 0.14 -17.09
C SER A 4 15.77 -0.30 -18.32
N MET A 5 14.62 -0.91 -18.11
CA MET A 5 13.65 -1.12 -19.18
C MET A 5 13.05 0.26 -19.50
N VAL A 6 13.54 0.90 -20.55
CA VAL A 6 12.91 2.12 -21.06
C VAL A 6 11.50 1.74 -21.51
N PRO A 7 10.44 2.35 -20.97
CA PRO A 7 9.08 2.07 -21.40
C PRO A 7 8.94 2.42 -22.89
N VAL A 8 8.55 1.43 -23.69
CA VAL A 8 8.19 1.66 -25.09
C VAL A 8 6.73 2.10 -25.12
N ALA A 9 6.51 3.27 -25.70
CA ALA A 9 5.23 3.96 -25.92
C ALA A 9 4.61 4.61 -24.67
N ARG A 10 4.84 5.90 -24.54
CA ARG A 10 4.16 6.79 -23.62
C ARG A 10 2.81 7.20 -24.21
N ALA A 11 1.73 6.85 -23.52
CA ALA A 11 0.51 7.62 -23.59
C ALA A 11 0.74 8.91 -22.77
N ASP A 12 0.37 10.03 -23.32
CA ASP A 12 0.37 11.39 -22.78
C ASP A 12 1.46 11.72 -21.72
N GLN A 13 2.55 12.37 -22.20
CA GLN A 13 3.71 12.75 -21.37
C GLN A 13 3.47 13.98 -20.48
N SER A 14 2.22 14.43 -20.31
CA SER A 14 1.91 15.67 -19.60
C SER A 14 1.94 15.53 -18.06
N LYS A 15 1.88 14.32 -17.52
CA LYS A 15 1.87 14.08 -16.07
C LYS A 15 3.03 13.17 -15.64
N PRO A 16 3.69 13.46 -14.50
CA PRO A 16 4.72 12.59 -13.98
C PRO A 16 4.13 11.23 -13.56
N ILE A 17 4.89 10.16 -13.77
CA ILE A 17 4.55 8.83 -13.28
C ILE A 17 4.70 8.81 -11.77
N LYS A 18 3.64 8.46 -11.06
CA LYS A 18 3.62 8.33 -9.60
C LYS A 18 3.67 6.86 -9.17
N ARG A 19 4.22 6.63 -8.00
CA ARG A 19 4.35 5.28 -7.41
C ARG A 19 3.87 5.29 -5.96
N PHE A 20 3.31 4.19 -5.52
CA PHE A 20 2.79 4.02 -4.17
C PHE A 20 3.40 2.80 -3.49
N VAL A 21 3.89 2.99 -2.28
CA VAL A 21 4.38 1.90 -1.43
C VAL A 21 3.73 2.02 -0.06
N CYS A 22 3.10 0.95 0.41
CA CYS A 22 2.57 0.86 1.77
C CYS A 22 3.30 -0.21 2.57
N LEU A 23 3.78 0.17 3.75
CA LEU A 23 4.23 -0.75 4.79
C LEU A 23 3.10 -0.87 5.81
N SER A 24 2.48 -2.05 5.93
CA SER A 24 1.38 -2.27 6.85
C SER A 24 1.76 -3.19 8.01
N ASN A 25 1.10 -2.95 9.13
CA ASN A 25 1.18 -3.73 10.35
C ASN A 25 -0.25 -4.15 10.75
N ASN A 26 -0.41 -5.33 11.37
CA ASN A 26 -1.71 -5.91 11.69
C ASN A 26 -2.17 -5.70 13.14
N TYR A 27 -1.31 -5.17 14.05
CA TYR A 27 -1.58 -5.22 15.49
C TYR A 27 -1.61 -3.87 16.22
N GLY A 28 -1.57 -2.77 15.49
CA GLY A 28 -1.43 -1.43 16.08
C GLY A 28 0.01 -1.17 16.53
N ILE A 29 0.17 -0.20 17.41
CA ILE A 29 1.48 0.25 17.93
C ILE A 29 1.40 0.59 19.42
N TYR A 30 2.56 0.75 20.06
CA TYR A 30 2.68 1.37 21.37
C TYR A 30 2.68 2.90 21.22
N ARG A 31 1.54 3.52 21.53
CA ARG A 31 1.24 4.94 21.21
C ARG A 31 2.22 5.94 21.82
N GLU A 32 2.58 5.72 23.08
CA GLU A 32 3.39 6.62 23.88
C GLU A 32 4.84 6.73 23.37
N ALA A 33 5.27 5.76 22.55
CA ALA A 33 6.59 5.82 21.89
C ALA A 33 6.50 6.21 20.42
N PHE A 34 5.30 6.23 19.82
CA PHE A 34 5.13 6.48 18.39
C PHE A 34 4.69 7.90 18.06
N PHE A 35 3.72 8.45 18.81
CA PHE A 35 3.21 9.78 18.51
C PHE A 35 4.01 10.86 19.20
N PRO A 36 4.29 11.99 18.52
CA PRO A 36 4.70 13.22 19.21
C PRO A 36 3.61 13.68 20.20
N GLU A 37 3.98 14.53 21.16
CA GLU A 37 3.01 15.14 22.07
C GLU A 37 1.91 15.88 21.28
N ALA A 38 0.69 15.88 21.78
CA ALA A 38 -0.48 16.38 21.05
C ALA A 38 -0.42 17.89 20.75
N ASP A 39 0.30 18.66 21.55
CA ASP A 39 0.53 20.10 21.39
C ASP A 39 1.80 20.44 20.61
N ASP A 40 2.64 19.45 20.32
CA ASP A 40 3.87 19.59 19.53
C ASP A 40 3.56 19.45 18.01
N VAL A 41 2.96 20.49 17.45
CA VAL A 41 2.37 20.52 16.10
C VAL A 41 3.26 21.28 15.12
N GLY A 42 3.27 20.89 13.87
CA GLY A 42 4.00 21.56 12.80
C GLY A 42 5.45 21.12 12.66
N ALA A 43 6.30 22.01 12.14
CA ALA A 43 7.70 21.73 11.94
C ALA A 43 8.49 21.83 13.25
N GLY A 44 9.51 20.98 13.40
CA GLY A 44 10.39 21.05 14.58
C GLY A 44 9.92 20.25 15.79
N TYR A 45 8.82 19.51 15.67
CA TYR A 45 8.34 18.61 16.73
C TYR A 45 9.42 17.62 17.21
N GLU A 46 9.35 17.20 18.46
CA GLU A 46 10.25 16.17 18.98
C GLU A 46 9.91 14.80 18.37
N ILE A 47 10.92 14.16 17.78
CA ILE A 47 10.74 12.84 17.17
C ILE A 47 10.67 11.78 18.27
N PRO A 48 9.52 11.06 18.42
CA PRO A 48 9.37 10.06 19.45
C PRO A 48 10.26 8.82 19.20
N GLU A 49 10.45 8.02 20.24
CA GLU A 49 11.39 6.89 20.27
C GLU A 49 11.24 5.93 19.09
N THR A 50 10.02 5.52 18.77
CA THR A 50 9.75 4.58 17.66
C THR A 50 10.10 5.19 16.30
N LEU A 51 9.95 6.51 16.12
CA LEU A 51 10.24 7.21 14.87
C LEU A 51 11.69 7.70 14.74
N LYS A 52 12.53 7.55 15.77
CA LYS A 52 13.95 7.96 15.73
C LYS A 52 14.73 7.48 14.50
N PRO A 53 14.52 6.26 13.95
CA PRO A 53 15.20 5.86 12.72
C PRO A 53 14.92 6.77 11.51
N LEU A 54 13.80 7.51 11.52
CA LEU A 54 13.42 8.43 10.45
C LEU A 54 14.01 9.85 10.62
N GLU A 55 14.74 10.13 11.71
CA GLU A 55 15.20 11.48 12.06
C GLU A 55 16.06 12.15 10.98
N ALA A 56 16.92 11.37 10.31
CA ALA A 56 17.73 11.86 9.18
C ALA A 56 16.88 12.28 7.96
N HIS A 57 15.66 11.81 7.89
CA HIS A 57 14.70 12.07 6.82
C HIS A 57 13.55 13.00 7.26
N ARG A 58 13.74 13.77 8.35
CA ARG A 58 12.71 14.62 8.94
C ARG A 58 11.92 15.45 7.90
N ASN A 59 12.60 15.98 6.92
CA ASN A 59 12.00 16.83 5.88
C ASN A 59 11.34 16.04 4.75
N ASP A 60 11.43 14.72 4.77
CA ASP A 60 10.92 13.85 3.72
C ASP A 60 9.63 13.14 4.14
N PHE A 61 9.16 13.26 5.41
CA PHE A 61 7.95 12.63 5.90
C PHE A 61 7.08 13.52 6.78
N THR A 62 5.83 13.12 6.96
CA THR A 62 4.82 13.75 7.80
C THR A 62 4.18 12.70 8.70
N VAL A 63 4.02 13.02 9.99
CA VAL A 63 3.29 12.22 10.97
C VAL A 63 1.88 12.77 11.11
N PHE A 64 0.88 11.88 11.17
CA PHE A 64 -0.52 12.27 11.32
C PHE A 64 -1.07 11.77 12.64
N SER A 65 -1.70 12.67 13.41
CA SER A 65 -2.45 12.33 14.62
C SER A 65 -3.93 12.60 14.45
N ASN A 66 -4.74 11.79 15.13
CA ASN A 66 -6.21 11.89 15.18
C ASN A 66 -6.96 11.59 13.87
N LEU A 67 -6.32 10.94 12.90
CA LEU A 67 -7.06 10.31 11.81
C LEU A 67 -7.64 8.97 12.29
N ASP A 68 -8.86 8.63 11.86
CA ASP A 68 -9.58 7.46 12.39
C ASP A 68 -10.39 6.68 11.33
N HIS A 69 -10.81 5.47 11.70
CA HIS A 69 -11.78 4.66 10.95
C HIS A 69 -13.16 4.61 11.60
N GLY A 70 -13.46 5.51 12.55
CA GLY A 70 -14.68 5.53 13.33
C GLY A 70 -14.67 4.53 14.49
N ASN A 71 -15.83 3.92 14.81
CA ASN A 71 -15.96 3.04 15.96
C ASN A 71 -15.06 1.80 15.88
N THR A 72 -14.54 1.37 17.01
CA THR A 72 -13.74 0.15 17.16
C THR A 72 -14.52 -1.09 16.74
N ILE A 73 -13.87 -1.97 15.97
CA ILE A 73 -14.45 -3.19 15.40
C ILE A 73 -13.52 -4.39 15.48
N GLY A 74 -12.60 -4.39 16.43
CA GLY A 74 -11.59 -5.44 16.58
C GLY A 74 -10.67 -5.53 15.37
N HIS A 75 -10.17 -6.72 15.08
CA HIS A 75 -9.30 -6.98 13.92
C HIS A 75 -9.93 -6.65 12.55
N GLN A 76 -11.26 -6.46 12.50
CA GLN A 76 -11.92 -5.96 11.28
C GLN A 76 -11.49 -4.52 10.91
N GLY A 77 -10.79 -3.81 11.79
CA GLY A 77 -10.12 -2.54 11.47
C GLY A 77 -8.95 -2.69 10.51
N VAL A 78 -8.23 -3.82 10.55
CA VAL A 78 -7.03 -4.05 9.71
C VAL A 78 -7.32 -3.86 8.22
N PRO A 79 -8.32 -4.54 7.61
CA PRO A 79 -8.61 -4.37 6.19
C PRO A 79 -9.11 -2.97 5.81
N VAL A 80 -9.50 -2.15 6.80
CA VAL A 80 -9.98 -0.79 6.54
C VAL A 80 -8.83 0.18 6.24
N LEU A 81 -7.58 -0.15 6.59
CA LEU A 81 -6.43 0.72 6.41
C LEU A 81 -6.38 1.34 5.01
N LEU A 82 -6.48 0.54 3.96
CA LEU A 82 -6.34 0.99 2.58
C LEU A 82 -7.68 1.10 1.82
N SER A 83 -8.80 0.62 2.38
CA SER A 83 -10.12 0.78 1.76
C SER A 83 -10.90 1.98 2.31
N GLY A 84 -10.60 2.40 3.54
CA GLY A 84 -11.35 3.42 4.24
C GLY A 84 -12.80 3.04 4.54
N VAL A 85 -13.18 1.77 4.30
CA VAL A 85 -14.57 1.26 4.48
C VAL A 85 -14.53 -0.08 5.18
N ARG A 86 -15.42 -0.27 6.15
CA ARG A 86 -15.60 -1.57 6.79
C ARG A 86 -16.22 -2.56 5.80
N PRO A 87 -15.75 -3.81 5.71
CA PRO A 87 -16.22 -4.76 4.70
C PRO A 87 -17.74 -4.94 4.65
N HIS A 88 -18.42 -4.99 5.81
CA HIS A 88 -19.88 -5.13 5.87
C HIS A 88 -20.66 -3.88 5.44
N LEU A 89 -20.00 -2.72 5.33
CA LEU A 89 -20.58 -1.46 4.86
C LEU A 89 -20.22 -1.14 3.40
N ALA A 90 -19.39 -1.95 2.76
CA ALA A 90 -18.88 -1.69 1.42
C ALA A 90 -19.98 -1.42 0.39
N SER A 91 -21.13 -2.09 0.51
CA SER A 91 -22.29 -1.91 -0.39
C SER A 91 -22.97 -0.53 -0.30
N TYR A 92 -22.67 0.25 0.73
CA TYR A 92 -23.22 1.60 0.92
C TYR A 92 -22.35 2.69 0.30
N TYR A 93 -21.12 2.36 -0.09
CA TYR A 93 -20.16 3.31 -0.66
C TYR A 93 -19.86 2.95 -2.11
N GLN A 94 -19.70 3.97 -2.93
CA GLN A 94 -19.20 3.79 -4.29
C GLN A 94 -17.77 3.21 -4.19
N GLU A 95 -17.50 2.13 -4.92
CA GLU A 95 -16.21 1.44 -4.90
C GLU A 95 -15.77 1.03 -3.47
N GLY A 96 -16.71 0.75 -2.56
CA GLY A 96 -16.42 0.52 -1.14
C GLY A 96 -15.58 -0.73 -0.83
N ASN A 97 -15.31 -1.58 -1.82
CA ASN A 97 -14.46 -2.77 -1.66
C ASN A 97 -13.00 -2.54 -2.03
N ILE A 98 -12.70 -1.64 -2.98
CA ILE A 98 -11.34 -1.50 -3.50
C ILE A 98 -10.43 -0.80 -2.49
N SER A 99 -9.20 -1.28 -2.36
CA SER A 99 -8.16 -0.59 -1.60
C SER A 99 -7.41 0.44 -2.45
N VAL A 100 -6.84 1.46 -1.81
CA VAL A 100 -6.16 2.59 -2.49
C VAL A 100 -5.00 2.12 -3.37
N ASP A 101 -4.24 1.13 -2.93
CA ASP A 101 -3.15 0.54 -3.72
C ASP A 101 -3.66 -0.12 -5.00
N GLN A 102 -4.80 -0.81 -4.94
CA GLN A 102 -5.42 -1.42 -6.11
C GLN A 102 -6.09 -0.37 -7.00
N LYS A 103 -6.63 0.71 -6.43
CA LYS A 103 -7.15 1.84 -7.21
C LYS A 103 -6.03 2.56 -7.97
N ILE A 104 -4.89 2.78 -7.33
CA ILE A 104 -3.68 3.31 -7.97
C ILE A 104 -3.19 2.33 -9.06
N ALA A 105 -3.19 1.03 -8.79
CA ALA A 105 -2.78 0.02 -9.75
C ALA A 105 -3.66 0.00 -11.02
N GLU A 106 -4.95 0.28 -10.90
CA GLU A 106 -5.85 0.44 -12.06
C GLU A 106 -5.48 1.65 -12.92
N TYR A 107 -4.93 2.70 -12.32
CA TYR A 107 -4.55 3.94 -12.99
C TYR A 107 -3.11 3.92 -13.50
N GLU A 108 -2.15 3.61 -12.64
CA GLU A 108 -0.71 3.68 -12.92
C GLU A 108 -0.12 2.35 -13.43
N GLY A 109 -0.72 1.22 -13.05
CA GLY A 109 -0.18 -0.11 -13.30
C GLY A 109 -0.38 -0.65 -14.71
N ALA A 110 -1.11 0.07 -15.56
CA ALA A 110 -1.44 -0.36 -16.92
C ALA A 110 -0.21 -0.63 -17.79
N ASN A 111 0.89 0.10 -17.56
CA ASN A 111 2.10 0.05 -18.36
C ASN A 111 3.26 -0.68 -17.65
N THR A 112 2.98 -1.43 -16.58
CA THR A 112 3.99 -2.17 -15.83
C THR A 112 3.77 -3.69 -15.95
N ARG A 113 4.85 -4.45 -15.73
CA ARG A 113 4.76 -5.92 -15.74
C ARG A 113 3.79 -6.46 -14.69
N PHE A 114 3.81 -5.83 -13.51
CA PHE A 114 2.91 -6.15 -12.40
C PHE A 114 2.11 -4.90 -12.07
N PRO A 115 0.80 -4.85 -12.37
CA PRO A 115 -0.04 -3.69 -12.03
C PRO A 115 0.06 -3.30 -10.55
N SER A 116 0.17 -4.30 -9.68
CA SER A 116 0.51 -4.16 -8.25
C SER A 116 1.26 -5.38 -7.77
N MET A 117 2.00 -5.24 -6.68
CA MET A 117 2.61 -6.35 -5.95
C MET A 117 2.21 -6.27 -4.47
N THR A 118 1.59 -7.32 -3.97
CA THR A 118 1.39 -7.52 -2.54
C THR A 118 2.41 -8.50 -2.03
N VAL A 119 3.16 -8.10 -1.01
CA VAL A 119 4.27 -8.89 -0.48
C VAL A 119 4.17 -9.03 1.03
N ARG A 120 4.79 -10.07 1.57
CA ARG A 120 4.76 -10.35 3.01
C ARG A 120 6.11 -10.79 3.55
N VAL A 121 6.33 -10.43 4.81
CA VAL A 121 7.39 -10.96 5.65
C VAL A 121 6.75 -11.40 6.97
N ASN A 122 6.71 -12.71 7.22
CA ASN A 122 6.18 -13.39 8.42
C ASN A 122 4.67 -13.28 8.67
N GLU A 123 3.98 -12.29 8.09
CA GLU A 123 2.53 -12.08 8.24
C GLU A 123 1.89 -11.87 6.88
N SER A 124 0.67 -12.40 6.69
CA SER A 124 -0.08 -12.20 5.45
C SER A 124 -0.63 -10.79 5.33
N ASN A 125 -0.70 -10.31 4.09
CA ASN A 125 -1.34 -9.04 3.79
C ASN A 125 -2.86 -9.16 3.95
N LEU A 126 -3.43 -8.27 4.76
CA LEU A 126 -4.87 -8.23 5.04
C LEU A 126 -5.52 -6.92 4.60
N VAL A 127 -4.80 -6.05 3.85
CA VAL A 127 -5.24 -4.68 3.57
C VAL A 127 -5.50 -4.40 2.09
N SER A 128 -5.05 -5.28 1.18
CA SER A 128 -5.20 -5.10 -0.28
C SER A 128 -6.38 -5.89 -0.82
N PHE A 129 -7.33 -5.19 -1.45
CA PHE A 129 -8.55 -5.78 -1.99
C PHE A 129 -8.86 -5.24 -3.38
N THR A 130 -9.30 -6.13 -4.27
CA THR A 130 -9.78 -5.76 -5.59
C THR A 130 -11.12 -5.00 -5.52
N ARG A 131 -11.54 -4.42 -6.63
CA ARG A 131 -12.85 -3.77 -6.78
C ARG A 131 -14.04 -4.66 -6.40
N THR A 132 -13.89 -5.96 -6.56
CA THR A 132 -14.92 -6.95 -6.18
C THR A 132 -14.83 -7.43 -4.73
N GLY A 133 -13.90 -6.87 -3.94
CA GLY A 133 -13.70 -7.24 -2.53
C GLY A 133 -12.92 -8.53 -2.33
N VAL A 134 -12.27 -9.04 -3.38
CA VAL A 134 -11.38 -10.20 -3.28
C VAL A 134 -10.02 -9.73 -2.76
N GLN A 135 -9.54 -10.38 -1.72
CA GLN A 135 -8.20 -10.14 -1.19
C GLN A 135 -7.13 -10.45 -2.24
N VAL A 136 -6.19 -9.55 -2.43
CA VAL A 136 -5.08 -9.74 -3.37
C VAL A 136 -4.07 -10.70 -2.75
N PRO A 137 -3.72 -11.82 -3.43
CA PRO A 137 -2.73 -12.76 -2.92
C PRO A 137 -1.36 -12.09 -2.74
N ASP A 138 -0.71 -12.36 -1.62
CA ASP A 138 0.65 -11.91 -1.36
C ASP A 138 1.70 -12.96 -1.74
N ILE A 139 2.91 -12.49 -1.98
CA ILE A 139 4.08 -13.32 -2.25
C ILE A 139 5.16 -13.05 -1.20
N ASP A 140 5.95 -14.06 -0.90
CA ASP A 140 7.08 -13.98 0.02
C ASP A 140 8.33 -13.40 -0.66
N LEU A 141 9.41 -13.27 0.11
CA LEU A 141 10.69 -12.71 -0.33
C LEU A 141 11.26 -13.42 -1.56
N ARG A 142 11.27 -14.76 -1.56
CA ARG A 142 11.76 -15.55 -2.70
C ARG A 142 10.83 -15.45 -3.91
N GLY A 143 9.53 -15.46 -3.65
CA GLY A 143 8.51 -15.26 -4.69
C GLY A 143 8.66 -13.93 -5.39
N MET A 144 8.91 -12.84 -4.65
CA MET A 144 9.15 -11.52 -5.23
C MET A 144 10.42 -11.49 -6.09
N PHE A 145 11.54 -12.00 -5.58
CA PHE A 145 12.80 -12.08 -6.34
C PHE A 145 12.60 -12.82 -7.67
N ARG A 146 11.97 -14.00 -7.63
CA ARG A 146 11.71 -14.81 -8.81
C ARG A 146 10.74 -14.15 -9.77
N ALA A 147 9.71 -13.49 -9.27
CA ALA A 147 8.79 -12.72 -10.11
C ALA A 147 9.52 -11.63 -10.88
N LEU A 148 10.42 -10.91 -10.24
CA LEU A 148 11.13 -9.77 -10.83
C LEU A 148 12.24 -10.19 -11.80
N PHE A 149 13.07 -11.20 -11.45
CA PHE A 149 14.37 -11.41 -12.09
C PHE A 149 14.57 -12.79 -12.72
N ILE A 150 13.78 -13.80 -12.37
CA ILE A 150 13.95 -15.15 -12.92
C ILE A 150 12.99 -15.37 -14.08
N GLU A 151 13.53 -15.64 -15.27
CA GLU A 151 12.71 -15.94 -16.45
C GLU A 151 11.82 -17.17 -16.23
N ASP A 152 10.58 -17.05 -16.65
CA ASP A 152 9.65 -18.17 -16.59
C ASP A 152 10.00 -19.22 -17.69
N PRO A 153 9.98 -20.52 -17.35
CA PRO A 153 10.15 -21.58 -18.34
C PRO A 153 9.12 -21.47 -19.48
N ALA A 154 9.49 -21.90 -20.69
CA ALA A 154 8.62 -21.81 -21.87
C ALA A 154 7.24 -22.46 -21.66
N GLU A 155 7.19 -23.60 -20.96
CA GLU A 155 5.94 -24.29 -20.63
C GLU A 155 5.04 -23.43 -19.72
N LYS A 156 5.62 -22.72 -18.74
CA LYS A 156 4.88 -21.82 -17.85
C LYS A 156 4.36 -20.60 -18.61
N LYS A 157 5.17 -20.06 -19.54
CA LYS A 157 4.72 -18.96 -20.42
C LYS A 157 3.54 -19.41 -21.30
N ALA A 158 3.63 -20.59 -21.93
CA ALA A 158 2.55 -21.16 -22.75
C ALA A 158 1.25 -21.34 -21.94
N THR A 159 1.38 -21.90 -20.73
CA THR A 159 0.22 -22.07 -19.82
C THR A 159 -0.37 -20.70 -19.42
N ALA A 160 0.44 -19.69 -19.20
CA ALA A 160 -0.03 -18.34 -18.89
C ALA A 160 -0.81 -17.72 -20.06
N VAL A 161 -0.29 -17.85 -21.29
CA VAL A 161 -0.99 -17.39 -22.51
C VAL A 161 -2.34 -18.10 -22.68
N GLU A 162 -2.37 -19.42 -22.52
CA GLU A 162 -3.63 -20.20 -22.59
C GLU A 162 -4.62 -19.77 -21.53
N LYS A 163 -4.15 -19.56 -20.29
CA LYS A 163 -4.97 -19.05 -19.19
C LYS A 163 -5.55 -17.67 -19.50
N LEU A 164 -4.76 -16.74 -20.03
CA LEU A 164 -5.23 -15.41 -20.43
C LEU A 164 -6.32 -15.50 -21.51
N LYS A 165 -6.10 -16.29 -22.58
CA LYS A 165 -7.08 -16.51 -23.65
C LYS A 165 -8.38 -17.08 -23.11
N ARG A 166 -8.30 -18.06 -22.21
CA ARG A 166 -9.48 -18.66 -21.57
C ARG A 166 -10.22 -17.65 -20.69
N GLN A 167 -9.50 -16.83 -19.93
CA GLN A 167 -10.10 -15.80 -19.08
C GLN A 167 -10.83 -14.76 -19.94
N ASN A 168 -10.22 -14.26 -21.01
CA ASN A 168 -10.84 -13.30 -21.93
C ASN A 168 -12.13 -13.91 -22.55
N SER A 169 -12.08 -15.15 -23.03
CA SER A 169 -13.27 -15.83 -23.55
C SER A 169 -14.41 -15.98 -22.54
N ILE A 170 -14.09 -16.18 -21.26
CA ILE A 170 -15.11 -16.24 -20.19
C ILE A 170 -15.72 -14.86 -19.97
N LEU A 171 -14.87 -13.80 -19.95
CA LEU A 171 -15.34 -12.42 -19.75
C LEU A 171 -16.25 -11.97 -20.90
N ASP A 172 -15.93 -12.28 -22.14
CA ASP A 172 -16.78 -12.02 -23.32
C ASP A 172 -18.18 -12.61 -23.13
N VAL A 173 -18.28 -13.88 -22.74
CA VAL A 173 -19.56 -14.57 -22.48
C VAL A 173 -20.32 -13.92 -21.31
N VAL A 174 -19.61 -13.54 -20.25
CA VAL A 174 -20.20 -12.85 -19.09
C VAL A 174 -20.78 -11.50 -19.52
N MET A 175 -20.02 -10.73 -20.31
CA MET A 175 -20.46 -9.40 -20.81
C MET A 175 -21.66 -9.50 -21.74
N GLU A 176 -21.70 -10.51 -22.61
CA GLU A 176 -22.85 -10.75 -23.51
C GLU A 176 -24.12 -11.07 -22.71
N LYS A 177 -24.04 -12.00 -21.75
CA LYS A 177 -25.17 -12.35 -20.89
C LYS A 177 -25.61 -11.19 -20.00
N ALA A 178 -24.67 -10.40 -19.52
CA ALA A 178 -24.93 -9.25 -18.68
C ALA A 178 -25.82 -8.21 -19.36
N LYS A 179 -25.61 -7.93 -20.66
CA LYS A 179 -26.45 -7.02 -21.44
C LYS A 179 -27.92 -7.48 -21.51
N VAL A 180 -28.18 -8.77 -21.40
CA VAL A 180 -29.54 -9.33 -21.37
C VAL A 180 -30.17 -9.10 -20.00
N VAL A 181 -29.44 -9.41 -18.93
CA VAL A 181 -29.90 -9.30 -17.54
C VAL A 181 -30.19 -7.82 -17.19
N GLU A 182 -29.35 -6.88 -17.64
CA GLU A 182 -29.48 -5.45 -17.35
C GLU A 182 -30.86 -4.88 -17.70
N LYS A 183 -31.48 -5.39 -18.77
CA LYS A 183 -32.77 -4.91 -19.25
C LYS A 183 -33.93 -5.21 -18.29
N ASP A 184 -33.79 -6.25 -17.49
CA ASP A 184 -34.83 -6.76 -16.58
C ASP A 184 -34.66 -6.26 -15.15
N LEU A 185 -33.60 -5.50 -14.86
CA LEU A 185 -33.28 -5.02 -13.52
C LEU A 185 -34.05 -3.73 -13.16
N SER A 186 -34.36 -3.57 -11.87
CA SER A 186 -34.83 -2.30 -11.33
C SER A 186 -33.75 -1.22 -11.43
N LYS A 187 -34.13 0.07 -11.47
CA LYS A 187 -33.16 1.19 -11.51
C LYS A 187 -32.12 1.18 -10.37
N ARG A 188 -32.45 0.61 -9.23
CA ARG A 188 -31.54 0.44 -8.09
C ARG A 188 -30.53 -0.67 -8.39
N ASP A 189 -31.00 -1.78 -8.91
CA ASP A 189 -30.17 -2.93 -9.20
C ASP A 189 -29.30 -2.70 -10.44
N GLN A 190 -29.77 -1.90 -11.41
CA GLN A 190 -28.99 -1.48 -12.58
C GLN A 190 -27.71 -0.73 -12.16
N ARG A 191 -27.76 0.12 -11.11
CA ARG A 191 -26.57 0.80 -10.62
C ARG A 191 -25.52 -0.18 -10.06
N LYS A 192 -25.95 -1.13 -9.22
CA LYS A 192 -25.05 -2.17 -8.70
C LYS A 192 -24.51 -3.08 -9.79
N PHE A 193 -25.35 -3.36 -10.78
CA PHE A 193 -24.97 -4.16 -11.92
C PHE A 193 -23.98 -3.44 -12.82
N ALA A 194 -24.09 -2.13 -12.99
CA ALA A 194 -23.10 -1.32 -13.70
C ALA A 194 -21.74 -1.34 -13.01
N GLU A 195 -21.68 -1.28 -11.66
CA GLU A 195 -20.44 -1.45 -10.90
C GLU A 195 -19.80 -2.83 -11.14
N TYR A 196 -20.62 -3.89 -11.18
CA TYR A 196 -20.16 -5.24 -11.53
C TYR A 196 -19.59 -5.31 -12.95
N LEU A 197 -20.28 -4.71 -13.94
CA LEU A 197 -19.81 -4.67 -15.32
C LEU A 197 -18.52 -3.89 -15.46
N GLU A 198 -18.37 -2.80 -14.73
CA GLU A 198 -17.13 -2.03 -14.70
C GLU A 198 -15.97 -2.85 -14.10
N ALA A 199 -16.23 -3.63 -13.05
CA ALA A 199 -15.24 -4.54 -12.50
C ALA A 199 -14.81 -5.63 -13.52
N VAL A 200 -15.75 -6.17 -14.31
CA VAL A 200 -15.46 -7.13 -15.38
C VAL A 200 -14.60 -6.48 -16.47
N ARG A 201 -14.95 -5.29 -16.93
CA ARG A 201 -14.17 -4.53 -17.93
C ARG A 201 -12.76 -4.18 -17.43
N SER A 202 -12.64 -3.79 -16.17
CA SER A 202 -11.34 -3.51 -15.54
C SER A 202 -10.45 -4.76 -15.54
N LEU A 203 -11.03 -5.93 -15.25
CA LEU A 203 -10.31 -7.20 -15.30
C LEU A 203 -9.89 -7.57 -16.74
N GLU A 204 -10.78 -7.43 -17.71
CA GLU A 204 -10.50 -7.67 -19.14
C GLU A 204 -9.33 -6.80 -19.60
N LYS A 205 -9.40 -5.48 -19.37
CA LYS A 205 -8.33 -4.54 -19.69
C LYS A 205 -7.00 -4.90 -19.00
N LYS A 206 -7.05 -5.35 -17.74
CA LYS A 206 -5.87 -5.79 -17.00
C LYS A 206 -5.22 -7.02 -17.64
N LEU A 207 -6.01 -7.98 -18.12
CA LEU A 207 -5.51 -9.18 -18.81
C LEU A 207 -4.88 -8.83 -20.16
N GLU A 208 -5.52 -7.99 -20.96
CA GLU A 208 -4.98 -7.49 -22.24
C GLU A 208 -3.63 -6.79 -22.05
N LEU A 209 -3.49 -5.97 -21.02
CA LEU A 209 -2.25 -5.26 -20.71
C LEU A 209 -1.13 -6.18 -20.18
N GLN A 210 -1.46 -7.35 -19.67
CA GLN A 210 -0.48 -8.32 -19.18
C GLN A 210 0.11 -9.19 -20.31
N GLU A 211 -0.63 -9.44 -21.39
CA GLU A 211 -0.19 -10.32 -22.48
C GLU A 211 1.17 -9.91 -23.07
N PRO A 212 1.44 -8.64 -23.44
CA PRO A 212 2.72 -8.21 -23.99
C PRO A 212 3.92 -8.43 -23.06
N TRP A 213 3.68 -8.52 -21.72
CA TRP A 213 4.75 -8.72 -20.75
C TRP A 213 5.25 -10.16 -20.67
N LEU A 214 4.49 -11.13 -21.19
CA LEU A 214 4.89 -12.53 -21.20
C LEU A 214 6.11 -12.78 -22.12
N ASP A 215 6.23 -11.98 -23.19
CA ASP A 215 7.34 -12.09 -24.17
C ASP A 215 8.50 -11.13 -23.87
N ARG A 216 8.29 -10.13 -22.99
CA ARG A 216 9.37 -9.21 -22.62
C ARG A 216 10.32 -9.87 -21.63
N PRO A 217 11.64 -9.77 -21.80
CA PRO A 217 12.60 -10.27 -20.83
C PRO A 217 12.43 -9.54 -19.49
N LYS A 218 12.75 -10.23 -18.41
CA LYS A 218 12.79 -9.62 -17.06
C LYS A 218 14.06 -8.79 -16.90
N PRO A 219 14.07 -7.76 -16.01
CA PRO A 219 15.28 -7.02 -15.68
C PRO A 219 16.39 -7.96 -15.23
N LYS A 220 17.63 -7.66 -15.62
CA LYS A 220 18.81 -8.38 -15.10
C LYS A 220 19.29 -7.72 -13.82
N THR A 221 19.76 -8.52 -12.88
CA THR A 221 20.33 -8.05 -11.62
C THR A 221 21.57 -8.86 -11.25
N ASP A 222 22.53 -8.21 -10.60
CA ASP A 222 23.68 -8.87 -9.99
C ASP A 222 23.37 -9.34 -8.54
N VAL A 223 22.19 -9.02 -8.03
CA VAL A 223 21.74 -9.47 -6.70
C VAL A 223 21.38 -10.95 -6.76
N SER A 224 21.92 -11.73 -5.82
CA SER A 224 21.57 -13.14 -5.67
C SER A 224 20.19 -13.33 -5.05
N GLU A 225 19.53 -14.46 -5.36
CA GLU A 225 18.25 -14.82 -4.70
C GLU A 225 18.42 -14.81 -3.18
N PRO A 226 17.64 -14.01 -2.45
CA PRO A 226 17.79 -13.89 -1.00
C PRO A 226 17.41 -15.18 -0.30
N GLN A 227 18.12 -15.47 0.79
CA GLN A 227 17.74 -16.55 1.69
C GLN A 227 16.67 -16.04 2.66
N GLN A 228 15.51 -16.66 2.61
CA GLN A 228 14.41 -16.38 3.54
C GLN A 228 14.59 -17.16 4.86
N GLY A 229 14.07 -16.62 5.98
CA GLY A 229 14.13 -17.24 7.31
C GLY A 229 15.42 -16.92 8.06
N LYS A 230 16.04 -15.79 7.77
CA LYS A 230 17.23 -15.28 8.49
C LYS A 230 16.89 -14.40 9.69
N GLY A 231 15.63 -14.29 10.03
CA GLY A 231 15.08 -13.45 11.08
C GLY A 231 14.35 -12.23 10.53
N THR A 232 13.45 -11.69 11.33
CA THR A 232 12.54 -10.60 10.95
C THR A 232 13.27 -9.38 10.37
N GLU A 233 14.37 -8.96 10.98
CA GLU A 233 15.12 -7.79 10.52
C GLU A 233 15.77 -8.03 9.15
N ALA A 234 16.43 -9.17 8.98
CA ALA A 234 17.15 -9.50 7.74
C ALA A 234 16.18 -9.73 6.57
N ASP A 235 15.10 -10.48 6.81
CA ASP A 235 14.12 -10.79 5.78
C ASP A 235 13.33 -9.52 5.36
N LEU A 236 13.00 -8.64 6.33
CA LEU A 236 12.32 -7.38 6.05
C LEU A 236 13.22 -6.40 5.29
N ARG A 237 14.51 -6.34 5.66
CA ARG A 237 15.50 -5.53 4.93
C ARG A 237 15.64 -5.99 3.48
N ALA A 238 15.83 -7.28 3.26
CA ALA A 238 15.93 -7.84 1.91
C ALA A 238 14.66 -7.60 1.08
N MET A 239 13.46 -7.68 1.70
CA MET A 239 12.20 -7.36 1.04
C MET A 239 12.15 -5.89 0.61
N VAL A 240 12.53 -4.98 1.49
CA VAL A 240 12.55 -3.52 1.19
C VAL A 240 13.54 -3.20 0.07
N GLU A 241 14.69 -3.86 0.02
CA GLU A 241 15.66 -3.73 -1.06
C GLU A 241 15.09 -4.23 -2.41
N LEU A 242 14.36 -5.36 -2.40
CA LEU A 242 13.65 -5.83 -3.60
C LEU A 242 12.52 -4.89 -4.03
N MET A 243 11.80 -4.28 -3.08
CA MET A 243 10.76 -3.29 -3.38
C MET A 243 11.38 -2.05 -4.06
N ALA A 244 12.51 -1.55 -3.58
CA ALA A 244 13.23 -0.45 -4.20
C ALA A 244 13.67 -0.81 -5.63
N LEU A 245 14.20 -2.01 -5.86
CA LEU A 245 14.56 -2.50 -7.19
C LEU A 245 13.34 -2.63 -8.12
N ALA A 246 12.20 -3.08 -7.61
CA ALA A 246 10.96 -3.16 -8.40
C ALA A 246 10.47 -1.79 -8.86
N ILE A 247 10.59 -0.77 -8.00
CA ILE A 247 10.29 0.63 -8.30
C ILE A 247 11.31 1.18 -9.32
N GLN A 248 12.60 0.97 -9.09
CA GLN A 248 13.69 1.45 -9.95
C GLN A 248 13.60 0.89 -11.39
N THR A 249 13.20 -0.37 -11.54
CA THR A 249 13.05 -1.03 -12.84
C THR A 249 11.68 -0.77 -13.49
N ASP A 250 10.81 0.03 -12.87
CA ASP A 250 9.41 0.25 -13.26
C ASP A 250 8.64 -1.09 -13.49
N SER A 251 9.04 -2.13 -12.76
CA SER A 251 8.37 -3.43 -12.83
C SER A 251 6.96 -3.39 -12.25
N THR A 252 6.73 -2.50 -11.28
CA THR A 252 5.42 -2.16 -10.71
C THR A 252 5.45 -0.73 -10.16
N ARG A 253 4.28 -0.12 -10.03
CA ARG A 253 4.10 1.23 -9.44
C ARG A 253 3.26 1.23 -8.16
N ALA A 254 2.79 0.06 -7.73
CA ALA A 254 2.03 -0.09 -6.48
C ALA A 254 2.52 -1.33 -5.73
N ILE A 255 3.05 -1.13 -4.52
CA ILE A 255 3.52 -2.23 -3.66
C ILE A 255 2.90 -2.09 -2.27
N THR A 256 2.36 -3.19 -1.74
CA THR A 256 1.88 -3.25 -0.36
C THR A 256 2.58 -4.37 0.37
N LEU A 257 3.33 -4.03 1.41
CA LEU A 257 4.04 -4.95 2.29
C LEU A 257 3.28 -5.13 3.60
N SER A 258 3.05 -6.39 4.00
CA SER A 258 2.67 -6.74 5.36
C SER A 258 3.89 -7.29 6.11
N SER A 259 4.16 -6.73 7.28
CA SER A 259 5.28 -7.14 8.13
C SER A 259 4.78 -7.74 9.44
N GLY A 260 5.30 -8.93 9.76
CA GLY A 260 5.09 -9.61 11.02
C GLY A 260 6.38 -9.77 11.81
N PHE A 261 6.32 -10.62 12.83
CA PHE A 261 7.42 -10.91 13.75
C PHE A 261 7.55 -12.41 13.97
N VAL A 262 8.78 -12.92 14.01
CA VAL A 262 9.07 -14.32 14.31
C VAL A 262 9.46 -14.46 15.79
N ASN A 263 8.81 -15.40 16.49
CA ASN A 263 9.16 -15.74 17.86
C ASN A 263 10.65 -16.14 17.97
N GLY A 264 11.36 -15.55 18.91
CA GLY A 264 12.79 -15.71 19.11
C GLY A 264 13.65 -14.58 18.58
N ASP A 265 13.16 -13.80 17.61
CA ASP A 265 13.88 -12.64 17.10
C ASP A 265 14.00 -11.54 18.15
N PHE A 266 15.06 -10.74 18.08
CA PHE A 266 15.41 -9.68 19.04
C PHE A 266 15.57 -10.19 20.49
N GLY A 267 15.74 -11.53 20.69
CA GLY A 267 15.76 -12.16 22.02
C GLY A 267 14.40 -12.20 22.71
N LEU A 268 13.31 -12.03 21.96
CA LEU A 268 11.95 -12.00 22.48
C LEU A 268 11.30 -13.39 22.41
N SER A 269 10.60 -13.78 23.49
CA SER A 269 9.81 -15.00 23.54
C SER A 269 8.33 -14.65 23.56
N GLY A 270 7.61 -14.94 22.49
CA GLY A 270 6.19 -14.62 22.30
C GLY A 270 5.86 -14.25 20.87
N GLY A 271 4.67 -13.74 20.66
CA GLY A 271 4.19 -13.27 19.36
C GLY A 271 3.78 -11.79 19.40
N TYR A 272 3.86 -11.10 18.27
CA TYR A 272 3.52 -9.68 18.16
C TYR A 272 2.11 -9.37 18.67
N HIS A 273 1.12 -10.19 18.31
CA HIS A 273 -0.25 -10.07 18.83
C HIS A 273 -0.32 -10.13 20.35
N GLY A 274 0.41 -11.09 20.98
CA GLY A 274 0.46 -11.18 22.44
C GLY A 274 1.09 -9.95 23.09
N PHE A 275 2.16 -9.41 22.50
CA PHE A 275 2.79 -8.18 22.98
C PHE A 275 1.88 -6.96 22.79
N SER A 276 1.10 -6.88 21.69
CA SER A 276 0.20 -5.75 21.45
C SER A 276 -0.87 -5.58 22.53
N HIS A 277 -1.27 -6.69 23.18
CA HIS A 277 -2.14 -6.67 24.38
C HIS A 277 -1.32 -6.53 25.67
N HIS A 278 -0.41 -5.56 25.72
CA HIS A 278 0.63 -5.43 26.76
C HIS A 278 0.11 -5.30 28.21
N GLY A 279 -1.10 -4.78 28.41
CA GLY A 279 -1.68 -4.60 29.75
C GLY A 279 -0.76 -3.85 30.72
N ASN A 280 0.03 -2.89 30.21
CA ASN A 280 1.06 -2.11 30.92
C ASN A 280 2.24 -2.97 31.46
N ARG A 281 2.45 -4.15 30.94
CA ARG A 281 3.65 -4.96 31.25
C ARG A 281 4.87 -4.39 30.54
N ALA A 282 5.91 -4.06 31.32
CA ALA A 282 7.14 -3.45 30.82
C ALA A 282 7.85 -4.32 29.76
N ASP A 283 7.91 -5.66 29.97
CA ASP A 283 8.51 -6.59 29.02
C ASP A 283 7.79 -6.65 27.67
N HIS A 284 6.46 -6.53 27.66
CA HIS A 284 5.67 -6.45 26.42
C HIS A 284 5.85 -5.10 25.72
N ILE A 285 5.90 -4.01 26.47
CA ILE A 285 6.14 -2.67 25.92
C ILE A 285 7.53 -2.60 25.28
N ASP A 286 8.57 -3.11 25.94
CA ASP A 286 9.92 -3.19 25.39
C ASP A 286 9.98 -4.06 24.13
N ALA A 287 9.20 -5.16 24.08
CA ALA A 287 9.07 -5.97 22.87
C ALA A 287 8.46 -5.20 21.72
N LEU A 288 7.35 -4.49 21.96
CA LEU A 288 6.70 -3.63 20.95
C LEU A 288 7.64 -2.56 20.40
N LYS A 289 8.33 -1.81 21.27
CA LYS A 289 9.31 -0.80 20.87
C LYS A 289 10.40 -1.37 19.96
N LYS A 290 10.92 -2.58 20.24
CA LYS A 290 11.93 -3.24 19.41
C LYS A 290 11.38 -3.61 18.03
N ILE A 291 10.19 -4.22 17.97
CA ILE A 291 9.54 -4.64 16.74
C ILE A 291 9.20 -3.43 15.88
N GLU A 292 8.55 -2.42 16.46
CA GLU A 292 8.09 -1.21 15.78
C GLU A 292 9.26 -0.35 15.30
N ASN A 293 10.31 -0.19 16.13
CA ASN A 293 11.54 0.50 15.74
C ASN A 293 12.23 -0.21 14.56
N ASN A 294 12.22 -1.56 14.50
CA ASN A 294 12.73 -2.27 13.33
C ASN A 294 11.93 -1.94 12.07
N ILE A 295 10.60 -1.85 12.14
CA ILE A 295 9.76 -1.47 10.98
C ILE A 295 10.13 -0.05 10.51
N MET A 296 10.31 0.89 11.45
CA MET A 296 10.73 2.26 11.11
C MET A 296 12.15 2.32 10.55
N ARG A 297 13.08 1.49 11.00
CA ARG A 297 14.41 1.36 10.37
C ARG A 297 14.32 0.90 8.92
N GLN A 298 13.43 -0.04 8.63
CA GLN A 298 13.25 -0.50 7.25
C GLN A 298 12.54 0.55 6.38
N MET A 299 11.59 1.33 6.94
CA MET A 299 11.02 2.48 6.25
C MET A 299 12.08 3.55 5.94
N ALA A 300 12.95 3.88 6.91
CA ALA A 300 14.06 4.80 6.71
C ALA A 300 15.02 4.31 5.61
N HIS A 301 15.33 3.02 5.62
CA HIS A 301 16.17 2.41 4.59
C HIS A 301 15.52 2.48 3.20
N LEU A 302 14.22 2.24 3.09
CA LEU A 302 13.48 2.41 1.83
C LEU A 302 13.54 3.86 1.32
N ILE A 303 13.30 4.83 2.22
CA ILE A 303 13.38 6.26 1.89
C ILE A 303 14.79 6.59 1.37
N GLU A 304 15.84 6.14 2.04
CA GLU A 304 17.24 6.35 1.62
C GLU A 304 17.51 5.75 0.24
N LEU A 305 17.07 4.49 -0.01
CA LEU A 305 17.24 3.84 -1.30
C LEU A 305 16.55 4.62 -2.43
N LEU A 306 15.30 5.06 -2.21
CA LEU A 306 14.54 5.81 -3.21
C LEU A 306 15.11 7.23 -3.42
N LYS A 307 15.62 7.86 -2.36
CA LYS A 307 16.22 9.20 -2.41
C LYS A 307 17.58 9.20 -3.10
N SER A 308 18.35 8.12 -2.95
CA SER A 308 19.67 7.98 -3.57
C SER A 308 19.63 7.64 -5.06
N GLN A 309 18.47 7.29 -5.62
CA GLN A 309 18.31 6.91 -7.01
C GLN A 309 17.63 8.02 -7.82
N GLU A 310 18.22 8.34 -8.99
CA GLU A 310 17.60 9.25 -9.96
C GLU A 310 16.36 8.60 -10.60
N ASP A 311 15.27 9.35 -10.72
CA ASP A 311 14.11 8.92 -11.50
C ASP A 311 14.35 9.22 -12.98
N MET A 312 14.82 8.22 -13.72
CA MET A 312 15.14 8.31 -15.14
C MET A 312 13.93 8.64 -16.03
N ILE A 313 12.71 8.56 -15.48
CA ILE A 313 11.47 8.83 -16.24
C ILE A 313 11.01 10.26 -16.02
N ASN A 314 10.98 10.72 -14.76
CA ASN A 314 10.42 12.02 -14.39
C ASN A 314 11.48 13.07 -14.10
N GLY A 315 12.74 12.66 -13.88
CA GLY A 315 13.78 13.51 -13.27
C GLY A 315 13.65 13.62 -11.74
N GLY A 316 14.62 14.21 -11.08
CA GLY A 316 14.69 14.20 -9.63
C GLY A 316 15.03 12.83 -9.07
N THR A 317 14.59 12.52 -7.86
CA THR A 317 14.80 11.23 -7.22
C THR A 317 13.56 10.34 -7.33
N LEU A 318 13.74 9.02 -7.16
CA LEU A 318 12.59 8.11 -7.09
C LEU A 318 11.64 8.46 -5.93
N LEU A 319 12.17 9.01 -4.82
CA LEU A 319 11.36 9.43 -3.68
C LEU A 319 10.43 10.60 -4.01
N ASP A 320 10.85 11.53 -4.87
CA ASP A 320 10.01 12.67 -5.28
C ASP A 320 8.70 12.24 -5.95
N HIS A 321 8.70 11.05 -6.55
CA HIS A 321 7.57 10.50 -7.28
C HIS A 321 7.02 9.20 -6.68
N THR A 322 7.49 8.81 -5.50
CA THR A 322 7.02 7.63 -4.78
C THR A 322 6.44 8.02 -3.42
N THR A 323 5.14 7.84 -3.26
CA THR A 323 4.48 7.98 -1.95
C THR A 323 4.76 6.73 -1.13
N VAL A 324 5.48 6.86 -0.02
CA VAL A 324 5.73 5.78 0.95
C VAL A 324 4.85 6.01 2.17
N MET A 325 3.92 5.12 2.43
CA MET A 325 3.01 5.18 3.57
C MET A 325 3.31 4.06 4.56
N PHE A 326 3.43 4.37 5.84
CA PHE A 326 3.30 3.40 6.92
C PHE A 326 1.93 3.53 7.57
N GLY A 327 1.31 2.42 7.93
CA GLY A 327 0.06 2.46 8.67
C GLY A 327 -0.42 1.14 9.23
N CYS A 328 -1.37 1.25 10.16
CA CYS A 328 -2.16 0.14 10.66
C CYS A 328 -3.62 0.54 10.73
N GLY A 329 -4.50 -0.39 10.40
CA GLY A 329 -5.96 -0.19 10.52
C GLY A 329 -6.50 -0.29 11.95
N MET A 330 -5.62 -0.62 12.91
CA MET A 330 -5.84 -0.51 14.35
C MET A 330 -4.77 0.41 14.94
N ALA A 331 -5.17 1.24 15.91
CA ALA A 331 -4.23 2.14 16.57
C ALA A 331 -3.44 1.43 17.67
N THR A 332 -4.07 0.51 18.38
CA THR A 332 -3.47 -0.21 19.52
C THR A 332 -3.96 -1.66 19.58
N GLY A 333 -3.25 -2.52 20.32
CA GLY A 333 -3.64 -3.90 20.58
C GLY A 333 -5.04 -4.07 21.18
N PRO A 334 -5.53 -3.21 22.08
CA PRO A 334 -6.93 -3.21 22.52
C PRO A 334 -7.96 -2.85 21.44
N HIS A 335 -7.56 -2.89 20.17
CA HIS A 335 -8.39 -2.79 18.98
C HIS A 335 -9.00 -1.41 18.71
N SER A 336 -8.43 -0.34 19.26
CA SER A 336 -8.84 1.02 18.92
C SER A 336 -8.62 1.30 17.43
N THR A 337 -9.57 1.99 16.81
CA THR A 337 -9.45 2.50 15.43
C THR A 337 -9.36 4.02 15.38
N LYS A 338 -9.10 4.64 16.54
CA LYS A 338 -8.97 6.09 16.72
C LYS A 338 -7.52 6.48 16.83
N ASN A 339 -7.16 7.59 16.20
CA ASN A 339 -5.77 8.04 16.11
C ASN A 339 -4.84 6.94 15.55
N LEU A 340 -5.07 6.60 14.29
CA LEU A 340 -4.31 5.56 13.61
C LEU A 340 -2.85 5.96 13.41
N PRO A 341 -1.88 5.04 13.56
CA PRO A 341 -0.49 5.31 13.33
C PRO A 341 -0.23 5.43 11.82
N LEU A 342 -0.17 6.66 11.33
CA LEU A 342 0.00 6.97 9.92
C LEU A 342 1.20 7.89 9.72
N VAL A 343 2.11 7.47 8.84
CA VAL A 343 3.26 8.25 8.38
C VAL A 343 3.29 8.20 6.86
N VAL A 344 3.49 9.34 6.21
CA VAL A 344 3.66 9.40 4.75
C VAL A 344 4.96 10.11 4.42
N ALA A 345 5.72 9.58 3.47
CA ALA A 345 6.95 10.17 2.97
C ALA A 345 6.95 10.28 1.44
N GLY A 346 7.69 11.22 0.89
CA GLY A 346 7.92 11.39 -0.55
C GLY A 346 6.68 11.79 -1.36
N GLY A 347 6.59 11.30 -2.60
CA GLY A 347 5.43 11.50 -3.48
C GLY A 347 5.21 12.94 -3.96
N GLY A 348 6.13 13.88 -3.64
CA GLY A 348 6.00 15.30 -3.97
C GLY A 348 5.10 16.08 -3.02
N PHE A 349 4.69 15.49 -1.89
CA PHE A 349 4.00 16.22 -0.81
C PHE A 349 4.95 17.16 -0.08
N LYS A 350 4.39 18.18 0.57
CA LYS A 350 5.12 19.03 1.52
C LYS A 350 5.20 18.31 2.85
N HIS A 351 6.41 17.97 3.26
CA HIS A 351 6.70 17.21 4.47
C HIS A 351 7.40 18.03 5.56
N GLY A 352 7.82 17.35 6.63
CA GLY A 352 8.59 17.91 7.72
C GLY A 352 7.75 18.33 8.94
N GLU A 353 6.50 17.94 9.01
CA GLU A 353 5.54 18.37 10.02
C GLU A 353 4.87 17.21 10.76
N HIS A 354 4.49 17.45 12.00
CA HIS A 354 3.46 16.69 12.71
C HIS A 354 2.12 17.40 12.53
N LYS A 355 1.15 16.72 11.92
CA LYS A 355 -0.19 17.23 11.67
C LYS A 355 -1.19 16.61 12.64
N VAL A 356 -1.87 17.44 13.39
CA VAL A 356 -2.86 17.04 14.39
C VAL A 356 -4.25 17.49 13.98
N TYR A 357 -5.15 16.54 13.84
CA TYR A 357 -6.55 16.79 13.48
C TYR A 357 -7.46 16.81 14.72
N PRO A 358 -8.73 17.26 14.59
CA PRO A 358 -9.67 17.24 15.68
C PRO A 358 -9.81 15.86 16.33
N ASP A 359 -10.06 15.86 17.64
CA ASP A 359 -10.25 14.64 18.41
C ASP A 359 -11.23 13.68 17.71
N PRO A 360 -10.88 12.40 17.56
CA PRO A 360 -11.76 11.38 16.96
C PRO A 360 -13.12 11.19 17.66
N GLU A 361 -13.26 11.64 18.89
CA GLU A 361 -14.55 11.66 19.61
C GLU A 361 -15.40 12.90 19.31
N SER A 362 -14.83 13.91 18.65
CA SER A 362 -15.53 15.15 18.35
C SER A 362 -16.46 15.01 17.14
N ALA A 363 -17.43 15.92 17.03
CA ALA A 363 -18.28 16.03 15.84
C ALA A 363 -17.51 16.45 14.57
N HIS A 364 -16.30 16.95 14.74
CA HIS A 364 -15.43 17.44 13.66
C HIS A 364 -14.32 16.46 13.30
N ARG A 365 -14.41 15.20 13.72
CA ARG A 365 -13.42 14.17 13.43
C ARG A 365 -13.13 14.06 11.92
N ILE A 366 -11.90 13.74 11.58
CA ILE A 366 -11.45 13.57 10.20
C ILE A 366 -11.19 12.08 9.92
N PRO A 367 -11.91 11.47 8.94
CA PRO A 367 -11.67 10.09 8.55
C PRO A 367 -10.27 9.91 7.94
N ALA A 368 -9.59 8.81 8.28
CA ALA A 368 -8.32 8.45 7.63
C ALA A 368 -8.46 8.28 6.10
N ALA A 369 -9.66 7.99 5.62
CA ALA A 369 -9.97 7.96 4.20
C ALA A 369 -9.73 9.31 3.48
N ASN A 370 -9.67 10.45 4.20
CA ASN A 370 -9.30 11.74 3.62
C ASN A 370 -7.83 11.75 3.18
N LEU A 371 -6.94 11.10 3.93
CA LEU A 371 -5.54 10.90 3.54
C LEU A 371 -5.46 10.03 2.28
N LEU A 372 -6.23 8.93 2.23
CA LEU A 372 -6.26 8.04 1.06
C LEU A 372 -6.76 8.79 -0.19
N LEU A 373 -7.77 9.64 -0.05
CA LEU A 373 -8.25 10.49 -1.16
C LEU A 373 -7.19 11.51 -1.60
N SER A 374 -6.46 12.13 -0.65
CA SER A 374 -5.36 13.05 -0.98
C SER A 374 -4.25 12.32 -1.78
N ILE A 375 -3.92 11.08 -1.39
CA ILE A 375 -2.95 10.24 -2.11
C ILE A 375 -3.47 9.93 -3.52
N LEU A 376 -4.74 9.53 -3.69
CA LEU A 376 -5.33 9.25 -4.99
C LEU A 376 -5.27 10.47 -5.92
N GLN A 377 -5.66 11.64 -5.42
CA GLN A 377 -5.62 12.87 -6.23
C GLN A 377 -4.19 13.30 -6.57
N ASN A 378 -3.22 13.10 -5.67
CA ASN A 378 -1.79 13.30 -5.98
C ASN A 378 -1.31 12.39 -7.13
N HIS A 379 -1.85 11.17 -7.22
CA HIS A 379 -1.62 10.25 -8.34
C HIS A 379 -2.40 10.60 -9.62
N GLY A 380 -3.16 11.71 -9.62
CA GLY A 380 -3.96 12.13 -10.76
C GLY A 380 -5.26 11.35 -10.97
N VAL A 381 -5.66 10.54 -9.99
CA VAL A 381 -6.97 9.87 -10.04
C VAL A 381 -8.06 10.90 -9.77
N GLU A 382 -8.93 11.08 -10.75
CA GLU A 382 -10.11 11.97 -10.62
C GLU A 382 -11.15 11.28 -9.74
N ALA A 383 -11.20 11.69 -8.48
CA ALA A 383 -12.15 11.19 -7.50
C ALA A 383 -12.50 12.31 -6.51
N ASP A 384 -13.81 12.53 -6.30
CA ASP A 384 -14.30 13.47 -5.28
C ASP A 384 -14.39 12.83 -3.90
N ARG A 385 -14.47 11.49 -3.86
CA ARG A 385 -14.58 10.70 -2.63
C ARG A 385 -13.88 9.34 -2.80
N PHE A 386 -13.40 8.82 -1.68
CA PHE A 386 -12.89 7.46 -1.58
C PHE A 386 -13.26 6.89 -0.20
N GLY A 387 -13.93 5.73 -0.19
CA GLY A 387 -14.40 5.13 1.04
C GLY A 387 -15.26 6.10 1.86
N THR A 388 -14.94 6.26 3.13
CA THR A 388 -15.65 7.15 4.08
C THR A 388 -15.14 8.60 4.04
N SER A 389 -14.33 9.00 3.05
CA SER A 389 -13.79 10.36 3.00
C SER A 389 -14.88 11.42 2.92
N SER A 390 -14.64 12.56 3.56
CA SER A 390 -15.46 13.78 3.47
C SER A 390 -14.83 14.83 2.53
N GLY A 391 -13.61 14.62 2.10
CA GLY A 391 -12.78 15.46 1.25
C GLY A 391 -11.32 15.05 1.39
N THR A 392 -10.39 15.78 0.80
CA THR A 392 -8.94 15.63 1.02
C THR A 392 -8.51 16.26 2.35
N LEU A 393 -7.26 16.04 2.73
CA LEU A 393 -6.61 16.80 3.81
C LEU A 393 -6.11 18.13 3.21
N ALA A 394 -6.81 19.23 3.51
CA ALA A 394 -6.57 20.54 2.91
C ALA A 394 -5.17 21.12 3.24
N ASP A 395 -4.61 20.71 4.37
CA ASP A 395 -3.29 21.13 4.85
C ASP A 395 -2.15 20.17 4.46
N PHE A 396 -2.46 19.10 3.73
CA PHE A 396 -1.47 18.16 3.20
C PHE A 396 -1.33 18.35 1.68
N GLU A 397 -0.60 19.42 1.34
CA GLU A 397 -0.42 19.88 -0.03
C GLU A 397 0.68 19.09 -0.76
N TRP A 398 0.55 19.01 -2.08
CA TRP A 398 1.58 18.49 -2.98
C TRP A 398 1.84 19.45 -4.13
N LYS A 399 3.03 19.34 -4.73
CA LYS A 399 3.35 20.08 -5.95
C LYS A 399 2.43 19.59 -7.08
N GLN A 400 1.60 20.47 -7.60
CA GLN A 400 0.91 20.20 -8.85
C GLN A 400 1.94 20.21 -9.99
N ALA A 401 1.89 19.20 -10.86
CA ALA A 401 2.77 19.07 -12.01
C ALA A 401 2.43 20.09 -13.10
#